data_d8a565dd3c1c8ed7cc0d22d8ba4bc048
#
_entry.id   d8a565dd3c1c8ed7cc0d22d8ba4bc048
#
_cell.length_a   1.000
_cell.length_b   1.000
_cell.length_c   1.000
_cell.angle_alpha   90.00
_cell.angle_beta   90.00
_cell.angle_gamma   90.00
#
_symmetry.space_group_name_H-M   'P 1'
#
loop_
_entity.id
_entity.type
_entity.pdbx_description
1 polymer ?
#
loop_
_entity_poly.entity_id
_entity_poly.type
_entity_poly.pdbx_seq_one_letter_code
_entity_poly.pdbx_strand_id
1 'polypeptide(L)'
;KDNNNYNDADMPNWDANFDYSTSEPQVITVGALNANDTRSYYSSPGASLWISSYGGEYGWNNNHLNSQGISNQPSPNINPAIMTTDQSSCSKGYVSSNGSTGGVAGLEPNEFNDFSGDYSGNSSCNYHSTFNGTSSAAPNVSGVVALMLQKNPNLTWRDVRHILASTATQVDASSSKTIQGVVQYNWVTNTAGFKYNPVYGFGKINAADAVTLAGTYTAGSLGNQISYETASGTIDAPINSLVSNTYSMSVAKPDEFDGVIEWIRIGLRISHAVPSNIGIRLISPGGTTHNIMFPYTAVTTNPDRSTFELGIGGFYGENVEGTWTLVIDEYTDDGTDGSLSQWDLRAWVR
;
A
#
# COMPACT_ATOMS: atom_id res chain seq x y z
N LYS A 1 -11.06 1.41 27.11
CA LYS A 1 -9.63 1.60 27.33
C LYS A 1 -9.08 2.20 26.09
N ASP A 2 -8.63 3.31 26.21
CA ASP A 2 -8.12 4.37 25.36
C ASP A 2 -7.92 4.01 23.88
N ASN A 3 -9.05 3.99 23.15
CA ASN A 3 -9.08 4.07 21.69
C ASN A 3 -8.51 5.41 21.15
N ASN A 4 -7.91 6.23 22.02
CA ASN A 4 -7.43 7.56 21.68
C ASN A 4 -6.04 7.57 21.04
N ASN A 5 -5.23 6.53 21.26
CA ASN A 5 -3.86 6.52 20.75
C ASN A 5 -3.78 6.38 19.21
N TYR A 6 -4.78 5.79 18.56
CA TYR A 6 -4.82 5.66 17.11
C TYR A 6 -4.99 7.01 16.40
N ASN A 7 -5.70 7.97 17.02
CA ASN A 7 -5.92 9.30 16.45
C ASN A 7 -4.77 10.26 16.74
N ASP A 8 -4.05 10.08 17.85
CA ASP A 8 -2.99 11.01 18.27
C ASP A 8 -1.72 10.86 17.43
N ALA A 9 -1.49 9.68 16.85
CA ALA A 9 -0.30 9.43 16.03
C ALA A 9 -0.50 9.80 14.56
N ASP A 10 -1.73 10.15 14.14
CA ASP A 10 -2.07 10.48 12.75
C ASP A 10 -1.63 9.37 11.77
N MET A 11 -1.66 8.12 12.26
CA MET A 11 -1.36 6.92 11.49
C MET A 11 -2.66 6.33 10.94
N PRO A 12 -2.62 5.74 9.74
CA PRO A 12 -3.77 4.99 9.22
C PRO A 12 -4.10 3.81 10.14
N ASN A 13 -5.38 3.57 10.39
CA ASN A 13 -5.85 2.46 11.23
C ASN A 13 -5.56 1.07 10.65
N TRP A 14 -5.24 0.98 9.36
CA TRP A 14 -5.04 -0.27 8.63
C TRP A 14 -3.69 -0.30 7.93
N ASP A 15 -3.04 -1.46 7.98
CA ASP A 15 -1.84 -1.77 7.22
C ASP A 15 -2.20 -2.74 6.09
N ALA A 16 -1.77 -2.46 4.87
CA ALA A 16 -2.04 -3.28 3.70
C ALA A 16 -1.47 -4.71 3.83
N ASN A 17 -0.45 -4.91 4.66
CA ASN A 17 0.17 -6.21 4.89
C ASN A 17 -0.73 -7.20 5.66
N PHE A 18 -1.81 -6.73 6.31
CA PHE A 18 -2.70 -7.62 7.07
C PHE A 18 -3.69 -8.40 6.19
N ASP A 19 -3.70 -8.15 4.90
CA ASP A 19 -4.35 -9.03 3.93
C ASP A 19 -3.33 -10.00 3.34
N TYR A 20 -3.53 -11.29 3.54
CA TYR A 20 -2.62 -12.33 3.04
C TYR A 20 -2.37 -12.22 1.53
N SER A 21 -3.40 -11.87 0.75
CA SER A 21 -3.29 -11.76 -0.70
C SER A 21 -2.30 -10.67 -1.14
N THR A 22 -2.20 -9.58 -0.38
CA THR A 22 -1.28 -8.47 -0.71
C THR A 22 0.19 -8.81 -0.43
N SER A 23 0.44 -9.85 0.35
CA SER A 23 1.78 -10.32 0.70
C SER A 23 2.35 -11.33 -0.31
N GLU A 24 1.58 -11.72 -1.34
CA GLU A 24 2.03 -12.65 -2.36
C GLU A 24 2.81 -11.96 -3.49
N PRO A 25 3.94 -12.56 -3.96
CA PRO A 25 4.79 -11.93 -4.98
C PRO A 25 4.12 -11.77 -6.34
N GLN A 26 3.07 -12.54 -6.64
CA GLN A 26 2.32 -12.47 -7.90
C GLN A 26 1.28 -11.35 -7.91
N VAL A 27 1.01 -10.75 -6.77
CA VAL A 27 0.02 -9.67 -6.62
C VAL A 27 0.71 -8.31 -6.76
N ILE A 28 0.13 -7.43 -7.55
CA ILE A 28 0.51 -6.02 -7.63
C ILE A 28 -0.43 -5.24 -6.70
N THR A 29 0.02 -4.97 -5.50
CA THR A 29 -0.76 -4.20 -4.52
C THR A 29 -0.69 -2.72 -4.85
N VAL A 30 -1.85 -2.06 -4.97
CA VAL A 30 -1.97 -0.70 -5.48
C VAL A 30 -2.47 0.25 -4.40
N GLY A 31 -1.71 1.32 -4.14
CA GLY A 31 -2.12 2.45 -3.32
C GLY A 31 -2.95 3.48 -4.10
N ALA A 32 -3.78 4.26 -3.38
CA ALA A 32 -4.59 5.32 -3.99
C ALA A 32 -4.02 6.71 -3.73
N LEU A 33 -3.97 7.52 -4.79
CA LEU A 33 -3.58 8.93 -4.78
C LEU A 33 -4.80 9.82 -5.02
N ASN A 34 -4.79 10.99 -4.41
CA ASN A 34 -5.70 12.08 -4.72
C ASN A 34 -5.17 12.97 -5.87
N ALA A 35 -5.93 13.99 -6.24
CA ALA A 35 -5.59 14.89 -7.34
C ALA A 35 -4.32 15.74 -7.12
N ASN A 36 -3.79 15.79 -5.90
CA ASN A 36 -2.59 16.54 -5.54
C ASN A 36 -1.33 15.65 -5.52
N ASP A 37 -1.40 14.42 -6.03
CA ASP A 37 -0.33 13.44 -5.98
C ASP A 37 0.08 13.05 -4.54
N THR A 38 -0.81 13.21 -3.56
CA THR A 38 -0.64 12.71 -2.21
C THR A 38 -1.56 11.52 -1.94
N ARG A 39 -1.31 10.79 -0.88
CA ARG A 39 -2.12 9.63 -0.49
C ARG A 39 -3.58 10.03 -0.30
N SER A 40 -4.51 9.32 -0.91
CA SER A 40 -5.94 9.46 -0.61
C SER A 40 -6.21 9.09 0.85
N TYR A 41 -7.11 9.81 1.49
CA TYR A 41 -7.39 9.68 2.92
C TYR A 41 -7.62 8.24 3.38
N TYR A 42 -8.32 7.46 2.60
CA TYR A 42 -8.69 6.07 2.90
C TYR A 42 -7.64 5.03 2.50
N SER A 43 -6.59 5.41 1.75
CA SER A 43 -5.60 4.45 1.25
C SER A 43 -4.73 3.91 2.40
N SER A 44 -4.74 2.60 2.62
CA SER A 44 -3.91 1.95 3.61
C SER A 44 -2.46 1.87 3.14
N PRO A 45 -1.48 2.34 3.92
CA PRO A 45 -0.07 2.09 3.65
C PRO A 45 0.29 0.64 4.00
N GLY A 46 1.47 0.21 3.59
CA GLY A 46 2.04 -1.09 3.95
C GLY A 46 3.24 -1.44 3.09
N ALA A 47 4.15 -2.25 3.62
CA ALA A 47 5.37 -2.65 2.90
C ALA A 47 5.09 -3.56 1.68
N SER A 48 3.88 -4.09 1.55
CA SER A 48 3.44 -4.88 0.39
C SER A 48 3.01 -4.02 -0.81
N LEU A 49 2.81 -2.71 -0.65
CA LEU A 49 2.46 -1.84 -1.78
C LEU A 49 3.55 -1.89 -2.85
N TRP A 50 3.13 -2.07 -4.11
CA TRP A 50 4.06 -2.08 -5.25
C TRP A 50 4.07 -0.76 -5.99
N ILE A 51 2.88 -0.20 -6.24
CA ILE A 51 2.71 1.00 -7.06
C ILE A 51 1.48 1.78 -6.57
N SER A 52 1.38 3.05 -6.89
CA SER A 52 0.19 3.86 -6.62
C SER A 52 -0.40 4.44 -7.89
N SER A 53 -1.72 4.66 -7.89
CA SER A 53 -2.45 5.31 -8.97
C SER A 53 -3.58 6.19 -8.42
N TYR A 54 -4.22 6.98 -9.27
CA TYR A 54 -5.30 7.86 -8.83
C TYR A 54 -6.53 7.07 -8.39
N GLY A 55 -6.93 7.30 -7.15
CA GLY A 55 -8.15 6.79 -6.54
C GLY A 55 -9.14 7.90 -6.18
N GLY A 56 -8.66 9.16 -6.19
CA GLY A 56 -9.47 10.33 -5.85
C GLY A 56 -9.84 10.43 -4.37
N GLU A 57 -10.71 11.37 -4.07
CA GLU A 57 -11.37 11.54 -2.76
C GLU A 57 -12.89 11.42 -2.95
N TYR A 58 -13.72 12.23 -2.30
CA TYR A 58 -15.17 12.02 -2.30
C TYR A 58 -15.93 12.89 -3.31
N GLY A 59 -15.34 13.99 -3.81
CA GLY A 59 -15.91 14.79 -4.89
C GLY A 59 -17.15 15.61 -4.53
N TRP A 60 -17.36 15.97 -3.25
CA TRP A 60 -18.50 16.73 -2.82
C TRP A 60 -18.30 18.24 -3.06
N ASN A 61 -19.37 18.96 -3.35
CA ASN A 61 -19.37 20.40 -3.55
C ASN A 61 -20.20 21.12 -2.47
N ASN A 62 -19.53 21.87 -1.60
CA ASN A 62 -20.20 22.57 -0.50
C ASN A 62 -21.21 23.62 -0.98
N ASN A 63 -20.98 24.29 -2.10
CA ASN A 63 -21.96 25.26 -2.62
C ASN A 63 -23.26 24.56 -3.03
N HIS A 64 -23.12 23.41 -3.69
CA HIS A 64 -24.27 22.60 -4.09
C HIS A 64 -24.99 22.01 -2.87
N LEU A 65 -24.27 21.46 -1.91
CA LEU A 65 -24.83 20.93 -0.67
C LEU A 65 -25.60 22.02 0.11
N ASN A 66 -25.03 23.22 0.23
CA ASN A 66 -25.71 24.35 0.90
C ASN A 66 -26.99 24.76 0.19
N SER A 67 -27.06 24.70 -1.14
CA SER A 67 -28.31 24.98 -1.88
C SER A 67 -29.42 23.98 -1.58
N GLN A 68 -29.03 22.76 -1.12
CA GLN A 68 -29.95 21.72 -0.67
C GLN A 68 -30.22 21.76 0.85
N GLY A 69 -29.70 22.78 1.57
CA GLY A 69 -29.85 22.90 3.02
C GLY A 69 -28.93 21.99 3.84
N ILE A 70 -27.88 21.47 3.23
CA ILE A 70 -26.91 20.58 3.87
C ILE A 70 -25.70 21.40 4.31
N SER A 71 -25.19 21.13 5.51
CA SER A 71 -24.02 21.80 6.06
C SER A 71 -22.75 21.50 5.26
N ASN A 72 -21.79 22.45 5.29
CA ASN A 72 -20.47 22.28 4.72
C ASN A 72 -19.81 20.99 5.19
N GLN A 73 -19.23 20.29 4.24
CA GLN A 73 -18.41 19.11 4.50
C GLN A 73 -16.93 19.49 4.55
N PRO A 74 -16.16 18.89 5.47
CA PRO A 74 -14.72 19.14 5.57
C PRO A 74 -13.94 18.39 4.46
N SER A 75 -12.66 18.74 4.31
CA SER A 75 -11.70 17.83 3.65
C SER A 75 -11.65 16.51 4.46
N PRO A 76 -11.55 15.33 3.80
CA PRO A 76 -11.33 15.12 2.36
C PRO A 76 -12.61 15.11 1.49
N ASN A 77 -13.80 15.26 2.07
CA ASN A 77 -15.06 15.08 1.35
C ASN A 77 -15.19 15.99 0.12
N ILE A 78 -14.70 17.23 0.21
CA ILE A 78 -14.76 18.23 -0.88
C ILE A 78 -13.61 18.10 -1.90
N ASN A 79 -12.66 17.17 -1.71
CA ASN A 79 -11.56 16.98 -2.66
C ASN A 79 -12.02 16.16 -3.87
N PRO A 80 -11.41 16.38 -5.06
CA PRO A 80 -11.83 15.72 -6.30
C PRO A 80 -11.83 14.19 -6.21
N ALA A 81 -12.90 13.59 -6.72
CA ALA A 81 -13.02 12.16 -6.97
C ALA A 81 -12.68 11.83 -8.43
N ILE A 82 -12.89 10.59 -8.82
CA ILE A 82 -12.72 10.12 -10.19
C ILE A 82 -14.06 10.20 -10.93
N MET A 83 -14.01 10.70 -12.15
CA MET A 83 -15.15 10.61 -13.07
C MET A 83 -15.12 9.28 -13.81
N THR A 84 -16.24 8.59 -13.84
CA THR A 84 -16.40 7.33 -14.54
C THR A 84 -17.71 7.31 -15.34
N THR A 85 -17.85 6.38 -16.27
CA THR A 85 -19.10 6.13 -16.99
C THR A 85 -20.14 5.54 -16.06
N ASP A 86 -21.41 5.89 -16.29
CA ASP A 86 -22.58 5.34 -15.62
C ASP A 86 -23.54 4.71 -16.64
N GLN A 87 -24.59 4.05 -16.17
CA GLN A 87 -25.66 3.59 -17.03
C GLN A 87 -26.38 4.77 -17.66
N SER A 88 -26.61 4.70 -18.98
CA SER A 88 -27.30 5.78 -19.67
C SER A 88 -28.74 5.96 -19.17
N SER A 89 -29.13 7.19 -18.95
CA SER A 89 -30.46 7.65 -18.49
C SER A 89 -30.49 8.02 -17.01
N CYS A 90 -31.04 9.18 -16.71
CA CYS A 90 -31.25 9.69 -15.34
C CYS A 90 -32.26 8.87 -14.49
N SER A 91 -32.79 7.77 -15.03
CA SER A 91 -33.62 6.81 -14.29
C SER A 91 -32.88 5.53 -13.88
N LYS A 92 -31.60 5.42 -14.20
CA LYS A 92 -30.76 4.23 -13.96
C LYS A 92 -29.37 4.64 -13.49
N GLY A 93 -28.62 3.65 -12.96
CA GLY A 93 -27.26 3.87 -12.52
C GLY A 93 -27.14 4.59 -11.18
N TYR A 94 -25.98 5.12 -10.92
CA TYR A 94 -25.67 5.88 -9.69
C TYR A 94 -26.24 7.29 -9.73
N VAL A 95 -26.23 7.95 -10.90
CA VAL A 95 -26.83 9.27 -11.12
C VAL A 95 -28.29 9.07 -11.53
N SER A 96 -29.13 8.78 -10.56
CA SER A 96 -30.56 8.54 -10.82
C SER A 96 -31.40 8.85 -9.59
N SER A 97 -32.71 9.08 -9.80
CA SER A 97 -33.69 9.30 -8.74
C SER A 97 -33.78 8.16 -7.71
N ASN A 98 -33.34 6.98 -8.08
CA ASN A 98 -33.27 5.77 -7.25
C ASN A 98 -31.86 5.43 -6.79
N GLY A 99 -30.84 6.16 -7.26
CA GLY A 99 -29.45 5.95 -6.93
C GLY A 99 -29.04 6.66 -5.65
N SER A 100 -28.00 6.16 -5.02
CA SER A 100 -27.37 6.78 -3.86
C SER A 100 -26.01 7.33 -4.27
N THR A 101 -25.97 8.59 -4.65
CA THR A 101 -24.74 9.23 -5.17
C THR A 101 -23.78 9.76 -4.11
N GLY A 102 -24.00 9.44 -2.86
CA GLY A 102 -23.10 9.89 -1.78
C GLY A 102 -23.31 9.14 -0.47
N GLY A 103 -23.94 7.97 -0.54
CA GLY A 103 -24.22 7.17 0.67
C GLY A 103 -25.40 7.69 1.51
N VAL A 104 -26.05 8.76 1.09
CA VAL A 104 -27.24 9.31 1.73
C VAL A 104 -28.35 9.40 0.68
N ALA A 105 -29.39 8.60 0.86
CA ALA A 105 -30.52 8.57 -0.05
C ALA A 105 -31.13 9.96 -0.25
N GLY A 106 -31.23 10.39 -1.51
CA GLY A 106 -31.85 11.67 -1.89
C GLY A 106 -30.95 12.90 -1.77
N LEU A 107 -29.62 12.73 -1.56
CA LEU A 107 -28.65 13.82 -1.53
C LEU A 107 -27.72 13.74 -2.74
N GLU A 108 -27.65 14.84 -3.49
CA GLU A 108 -26.72 14.98 -4.60
C GLU A 108 -25.42 15.62 -4.08
N PRO A 109 -24.27 14.95 -4.18
CA PRO A 109 -23.03 15.47 -3.62
C PRO A 109 -22.44 16.66 -4.39
N ASN A 110 -22.81 16.82 -5.66
CA ASN A 110 -22.40 17.92 -6.54
C ASN A 110 -23.37 18.05 -7.73
N GLU A 111 -23.28 19.16 -8.45
CA GLU A 111 -24.15 19.46 -9.59
C GLU A 111 -24.01 18.48 -10.74
N PHE A 112 -22.81 17.89 -10.92
CA PHE A 112 -22.54 16.91 -11.98
C PHE A 112 -23.36 15.64 -11.83
N ASN A 113 -23.63 15.24 -10.60
CA ASN A 113 -24.40 14.04 -10.25
C ASN A 113 -25.91 14.34 -10.08
N ASP A 114 -26.37 15.53 -10.42
CA ASP A 114 -27.80 15.90 -10.35
C ASP A 114 -28.60 15.08 -11.36
N PHE A 115 -29.48 14.22 -10.87
CA PHE A 115 -30.32 13.33 -11.68
C PHE A 115 -31.48 14.05 -12.38
N SER A 116 -31.74 15.30 -12.08
CA SER A 116 -32.73 16.10 -12.82
C SER A 116 -32.36 16.28 -14.30
N GLY A 117 -31.08 16.11 -14.62
CA GLY A 117 -30.53 16.34 -15.96
C GLY A 117 -30.33 17.82 -16.29
N ASP A 118 -30.47 18.71 -15.29
CA ASP A 118 -30.34 20.15 -15.47
C ASP A 118 -28.91 20.61 -15.66
N TYR A 119 -27.92 19.78 -15.21
CA TYR A 119 -26.53 20.06 -15.47
C TYR A 119 -26.15 19.72 -16.91
N SER A 120 -25.87 20.77 -17.71
CA SER A 120 -25.61 20.63 -19.14
C SER A 120 -24.42 19.71 -19.49
N GLY A 121 -23.45 19.56 -18.59
CA GLY A 121 -22.28 18.67 -18.77
C GLY A 121 -22.62 17.18 -18.62
N ASN A 122 -23.77 16.83 -18.02
CA ASN A 122 -24.20 15.45 -17.79
C ASN A 122 -25.73 15.28 -17.89
N SER A 123 -26.36 16.00 -18.80
CA SER A 123 -27.83 16.04 -18.96
C SER A 123 -28.49 14.68 -19.22
N SER A 124 -27.74 13.69 -19.64
CA SER A 124 -28.19 12.31 -19.83
C SER A 124 -27.77 11.38 -18.71
N CYS A 125 -27.15 11.88 -17.62
CA CYS A 125 -26.67 11.12 -16.49
C CYS A 125 -25.75 9.92 -16.87
N ASN A 126 -24.95 10.10 -17.94
CA ASN A 126 -24.12 9.03 -18.48
C ASN A 126 -22.78 8.86 -17.71
N TYR A 127 -22.50 9.78 -16.80
CA TYR A 127 -21.26 9.82 -16.04
C TYR A 127 -21.56 10.04 -14.56
N HIS A 128 -20.63 9.56 -13.74
CA HIS A 128 -20.63 9.69 -12.28
C HIS A 128 -19.31 10.28 -11.80
N SER A 129 -19.32 11.31 -10.97
CA SER A 129 -18.14 12.08 -10.57
C SER A 129 -17.72 11.93 -9.11
N THR A 130 -18.26 10.98 -8.39
CA THR A 130 -17.90 10.66 -7.00
C THR A 130 -17.35 9.25 -6.84
N PHE A 131 -16.87 8.64 -7.95
CA PHE A 131 -16.20 7.35 -7.88
C PHE A 131 -14.82 7.50 -7.21
N ASN A 132 -14.50 6.64 -6.26
CA ASN A 132 -13.24 6.71 -5.53
C ASN A 132 -12.78 5.34 -5.03
N GLY A 133 -11.73 5.34 -4.24
CA GLY A 133 -11.20 4.16 -3.57
C GLY A 133 -9.99 3.56 -4.27
N THR A 134 -9.33 2.63 -3.59
CA THR A 134 -8.35 1.74 -4.21
C THR A 134 -8.99 0.91 -5.33
N SER A 135 -10.32 0.75 -5.29
CA SER A 135 -11.15 0.18 -6.36
C SER A 135 -11.14 1.01 -7.67
N SER A 136 -10.74 2.29 -7.61
CA SER A 136 -10.46 3.12 -8.78
C SER A 136 -8.98 3.05 -9.18
N ALA A 137 -8.07 3.04 -8.22
CA ALA A 137 -6.63 3.03 -8.47
C ALA A 137 -6.16 1.73 -9.14
N ALA A 138 -6.64 0.57 -8.69
CA ALA A 138 -6.24 -0.73 -9.22
C ALA A 138 -6.57 -0.93 -10.71
N PRO A 139 -7.78 -0.62 -11.23
CA PRO A 139 -8.07 -0.75 -12.65
C PRO A 139 -7.27 0.21 -13.54
N ASN A 140 -6.85 1.38 -13.04
CA ASN A 140 -5.92 2.24 -13.78
C ASN A 140 -4.58 1.54 -14.02
N VAL A 141 -4.04 0.86 -13.00
CA VAL A 141 -2.82 0.05 -13.15
C VAL A 141 -3.06 -1.10 -14.11
N SER A 142 -4.19 -1.81 -14.00
CA SER A 142 -4.56 -2.89 -14.92
C SER A 142 -4.65 -2.41 -16.37
N GLY A 143 -5.17 -1.20 -16.60
CA GLY A 143 -5.22 -0.58 -17.92
C GLY A 143 -3.82 -0.32 -18.49
N VAL A 144 -2.89 0.19 -17.68
CA VAL A 144 -1.49 0.39 -18.10
C VAL A 144 -0.81 -0.96 -18.40
N VAL A 145 -1.03 -1.98 -17.58
CA VAL A 145 -0.51 -3.34 -17.84
C VAL A 145 -1.04 -3.89 -19.14
N ALA A 146 -2.33 -3.69 -19.45
CA ALA A 146 -2.90 -4.10 -20.73
C ALA A 146 -2.21 -3.42 -21.93
N LEU A 147 -1.89 -2.12 -21.82
CA LEU A 147 -1.13 -1.39 -22.86
C LEU A 147 0.31 -1.91 -22.97
N MET A 148 0.96 -2.24 -21.86
CA MET A 148 2.30 -2.87 -21.85
C MET A 148 2.28 -4.21 -22.58
N LEU A 149 1.29 -5.08 -22.29
CA LEU A 149 1.12 -6.39 -22.93
C LEU A 149 0.71 -6.26 -24.40
N GLN A 150 -0.06 -5.25 -24.77
CA GLN A 150 -0.34 -4.93 -26.16
C GLN A 150 0.96 -4.55 -26.91
N LYS A 151 1.85 -3.81 -26.26
CA LYS A 151 3.12 -3.38 -26.83
C LYS A 151 4.14 -4.53 -26.92
N ASN A 152 4.16 -5.41 -25.91
CA ASN A 152 5.03 -6.59 -25.84
C ASN A 152 4.28 -7.77 -25.20
N PRO A 153 3.62 -8.63 -26.00
CA PRO A 153 2.77 -9.72 -25.49
C PRO A 153 3.56 -10.87 -24.83
N ASN A 154 4.90 -10.85 -24.93
CA ASN A 154 5.75 -11.90 -24.34
C ASN A 154 6.19 -11.57 -22.91
N LEU A 155 5.86 -10.40 -22.36
CA LEU A 155 6.21 -10.03 -20.99
C LEU A 155 5.62 -11.03 -19.98
N THR A 156 6.47 -11.48 -19.07
CA THR A 156 6.03 -12.25 -17.90
C THR A 156 5.46 -11.31 -16.83
N TRP A 157 4.75 -11.85 -15.83
CA TRP A 157 4.28 -11.08 -14.69
C TRP A 157 5.44 -10.42 -13.91
N ARG A 158 6.63 -11.06 -13.88
CA ARG A 158 7.84 -10.51 -13.26
C ARG A 158 8.38 -9.31 -14.03
N ASP A 159 8.41 -9.40 -15.38
CA ASP A 159 8.81 -8.30 -16.23
C ASP A 159 7.88 -7.09 -16.05
N VAL A 160 6.57 -7.33 -15.96
CA VAL A 160 5.58 -6.28 -15.68
C VAL A 160 5.89 -5.59 -14.36
N ARG A 161 6.10 -6.34 -13.28
CA ARG A 161 6.46 -5.78 -11.96
C ARG A 161 7.75 -4.97 -12.03
N HIS A 162 8.77 -5.49 -12.71
CA HIS A 162 10.05 -4.80 -12.90
C HIS A 162 9.89 -3.48 -13.63
N ILE A 163 9.17 -3.49 -14.75
CA ILE A 163 8.92 -2.27 -15.55
C ILE A 163 8.16 -1.24 -14.73
N LEU A 164 7.11 -1.64 -14.01
CA LEU A 164 6.36 -0.73 -13.15
C LEU A 164 7.23 -0.09 -12.06
N ALA A 165 8.08 -0.88 -11.38
CA ALA A 165 8.98 -0.36 -10.36
C ALA A 165 10.05 0.57 -10.94
N SER A 166 10.59 0.23 -12.13
CA SER A 166 11.65 0.99 -12.79
C SER A 166 11.19 2.32 -13.39
N THR A 167 9.90 2.45 -13.72
CA THR A 167 9.33 3.63 -14.37
C THR A 167 8.43 4.47 -13.47
N ALA A 168 8.22 4.03 -12.23
CA ALA A 168 7.40 4.75 -11.25
C ALA A 168 7.92 6.18 -11.00
N THR A 169 7.01 7.12 -10.87
CA THR A 169 7.33 8.51 -10.55
C THR A 169 7.22 8.75 -9.06
N GLN A 170 8.29 9.23 -8.43
CA GLN A 170 8.24 9.67 -7.04
C GLN A 170 7.24 10.82 -6.89
N VAL A 171 6.31 10.70 -5.96
CA VAL A 171 5.33 11.74 -5.58
C VAL A 171 5.52 12.09 -4.12
N ASP A 172 4.98 13.23 -3.69
CA ASP A 172 5.03 13.68 -2.29
C ASP A 172 6.42 13.43 -1.67
N ALA A 173 7.44 14.08 -2.25
CA ALA A 173 8.85 13.83 -1.93
C ALA A 173 9.21 14.08 -0.45
N SER A 174 8.39 14.87 0.26
CA SER A 174 8.53 15.17 1.69
C SER A 174 7.76 14.22 2.60
N SER A 175 7.06 13.25 2.04
CA SER A 175 6.25 12.29 2.82
C SER A 175 7.09 11.54 3.83
N SER A 176 6.82 11.80 5.10
CA SER A 176 7.50 11.13 6.21
C SER A 176 6.65 11.18 7.49
N LYS A 177 6.84 10.22 8.37
CA LYS A 177 6.25 10.20 9.70
C LYS A 177 7.25 9.65 10.69
N THR A 178 7.34 10.29 11.85
CA THR A 178 8.16 9.84 12.98
C THR A 178 7.28 9.75 14.22
N ILE A 179 7.40 8.67 14.96
CA ILE A 179 6.71 8.44 16.24
C ILE A 179 7.80 8.13 17.27
N GLN A 180 7.83 8.86 18.37
CA GLN A 180 8.81 8.68 19.46
C GLN A 180 10.26 8.55 18.98
N GLY A 181 10.63 9.35 17.96
CA GLY A 181 11.98 9.35 17.38
C GLY A 181 12.26 8.24 16.35
N VAL A 182 11.33 7.31 16.15
CA VAL A 182 11.45 6.23 15.15
C VAL A 182 10.72 6.65 13.88
N VAL A 183 11.42 6.63 12.74
CA VAL A 183 10.84 6.92 11.43
C VAL A 183 9.91 5.77 11.04
N GLN A 184 8.64 6.08 10.83
CA GLN A 184 7.62 5.11 10.44
C GLN A 184 7.61 4.90 8.93
N TYR A 185 7.67 5.98 8.18
CA TYR A 185 7.86 5.95 6.72
C TYR A 185 8.54 7.22 6.23
N ASN A 186 9.26 7.06 5.16
CA ASN A 186 9.84 8.11 4.32
C ASN A 186 10.22 7.48 2.97
N TRP A 187 10.67 8.31 2.02
CA TRP A 187 11.30 7.79 0.82
C TRP A 187 12.70 7.28 1.14
N VAL A 188 12.95 6.02 0.85
CA VAL A 188 14.26 5.37 0.97
C VAL A 188 14.73 4.94 -0.43
N THR A 189 15.97 5.28 -0.77
CA THR A 189 16.62 4.67 -1.93
C THR A 189 17.41 3.46 -1.45
N ASN A 190 17.03 2.28 -1.90
CA ASN A 190 17.68 1.04 -1.52
C ASN A 190 19.05 0.87 -2.21
N THR A 191 19.83 -0.13 -1.84
CA THR A 191 21.19 -0.33 -2.39
C THR A 191 21.22 -0.69 -3.86
N ALA A 192 20.09 -1.11 -4.43
CA ALA A 192 19.92 -1.34 -5.87
C ALA A 192 19.48 -0.09 -6.65
N GLY A 193 19.28 1.04 -5.96
CA GLY A 193 18.89 2.34 -6.55
C GLY A 193 17.39 2.54 -6.72
N PHE A 194 16.55 1.61 -6.30
CA PHE A 194 15.09 1.80 -6.31
C PHE A 194 14.65 2.68 -5.15
N LYS A 195 13.80 3.66 -5.45
CA LYS A 195 13.13 4.46 -4.43
C LYS A 195 11.86 3.77 -3.99
N TYR A 196 11.65 3.71 -2.69
CA TYR A 196 10.47 3.07 -2.12
C TYR A 196 9.95 3.83 -0.89
N ASN A 197 8.63 3.88 -0.74
CA ASN A 197 7.95 4.38 0.44
C ASN A 197 6.74 3.48 0.72
N PRO A 198 6.54 2.93 1.92
CA PRO A 198 5.41 2.03 2.20
C PRO A 198 4.03 2.70 2.10
N VAL A 199 3.97 4.02 1.88
CA VAL A 199 2.73 4.77 1.58
C VAL A 199 2.41 4.76 0.09
N TYR A 200 3.44 4.67 -0.78
CA TYR A 200 3.31 4.86 -2.23
C TYR A 200 3.84 3.69 -3.07
N GLY A 201 4.45 2.68 -2.43
CA GLY A 201 5.22 1.66 -3.14
C GLY A 201 6.45 2.29 -3.82
N PHE A 202 6.73 1.91 -5.06
CA PHE A 202 7.80 2.53 -5.87
C PHE A 202 7.43 3.94 -6.35
N GLY A 203 6.17 4.34 -6.25
CA GLY A 203 5.65 5.66 -6.63
C GLY A 203 4.37 5.60 -7.43
N LYS A 204 4.04 6.71 -8.10
CA LYS A 204 2.91 6.79 -9.01
C LYS A 204 3.22 6.09 -10.32
N ILE A 205 2.27 5.30 -10.83
CA ILE A 205 2.38 4.69 -12.15
C ILE A 205 2.60 5.74 -13.25
N ASN A 206 3.58 5.50 -14.10
CA ASN A 206 3.87 6.30 -15.29
C ASN A 206 3.57 5.48 -16.55
N ALA A 207 2.37 5.67 -17.10
CA ALA A 207 1.91 4.91 -18.24
C ALA A 207 2.79 5.09 -19.48
N ALA A 208 3.26 6.31 -19.75
CA ALA A 208 4.09 6.60 -20.92
C ALA A 208 5.43 5.88 -20.87
N ASP A 209 6.14 5.99 -19.74
CA ASP A 209 7.45 5.35 -19.58
C ASP A 209 7.32 3.84 -19.46
N ALA A 210 6.28 3.32 -18.78
CA ALA A 210 6.04 1.89 -18.66
C ALA A 210 5.78 1.23 -20.04
N VAL A 211 4.93 1.83 -20.87
CA VAL A 211 4.63 1.31 -22.21
C VAL A 211 5.85 1.47 -23.15
N THR A 212 6.60 2.55 -23.03
CA THR A 212 7.83 2.76 -23.80
C THR A 212 8.88 1.72 -23.46
N LEU A 213 9.15 1.51 -22.17
CA LEU A 213 10.10 0.48 -21.71
C LEU A 213 9.62 -0.92 -22.09
N ALA A 214 8.34 -1.24 -21.95
CA ALA A 214 7.77 -2.52 -22.35
C ALA A 214 8.07 -2.85 -23.83
N GLY A 215 8.05 -1.84 -24.70
CA GLY A 215 8.31 -2.02 -26.14
C GLY A 215 9.75 -2.37 -26.48
N THR A 216 10.70 -2.07 -25.61
CA THR A 216 12.14 -2.33 -25.81
C THR A 216 12.69 -3.39 -24.87
N TYR A 217 11.88 -3.83 -23.90
CA TYR A 217 12.28 -4.78 -22.87
C TYR A 217 12.40 -6.20 -23.44
N THR A 218 13.48 -6.87 -23.13
CA THR A 218 13.66 -8.30 -23.48
C THR A 218 12.87 -9.14 -22.48
N ALA A 219 11.75 -9.70 -22.92
CA ALA A 219 10.90 -10.53 -22.08
C ALA A 219 11.66 -11.73 -21.50
N GLY A 220 11.48 -11.99 -20.21
CA GLY A 220 12.17 -13.07 -19.50
C GLY A 220 13.64 -12.80 -19.17
N SER A 221 14.15 -11.59 -19.43
CA SER A 221 15.54 -11.23 -19.14
C SER A 221 15.93 -11.28 -17.66
N LEU A 222 14.94 -11.34 -16.76
CA LEU A 222 15.17 -11.56 -15.33
C LEU A 222 15.67 -12.98 -15.02
N GLY A 223 15.62 -13.90 -16.00
CA GLY A 223 16.09 -15.28 -15.83
C GLY A 223 15.19 -16.11 -14.91
N ASN A 224 15.76 -17.19 -14.39
CA ASN A 224 15.06 -18.09 -13.48
C ASN A 224 14.85 -17.43 -12.11
N GLN A 225 13.81 -17.87 -11.42
CA GLN A 225 13.50 -17.45 -10.05
C GLN A 225 13.39 -18.68 -9.15
N ILE A 226 13.89 -18.58 -7.95
CA ILE A 226 13.66 -19.55 -6.88
C ILE A 226 13.09 -18.84 -5.66
N SER A 227 12.30 -19.57 -4.87
CA SER A 227 11.94 -19.15 -3.52
C SER A 227 12.53 -20.11 -2.50
N TYR A 228 13.08 -19.58 -1.43
CA TYR A 228 13.59 -20.35 -0.31
C TYR A 228 13.38 -19.60 1.01
N GLU A 229 13.49 -20.32 2.09
CA GLU A 229 13.22 -19.82 3.44
C GLU A 229 14.38 -20.07 4.36
N THR A 230 14.68 -19.09 5.19
CA THR A 230 15.64 -19.19 6.29
C THR A 230 14.89 -18.83 7.58
N ALA A 231 14.98 -19.68 8.57
CA ALA A 231 14.35 -19.48 9.87
C ALA A 231 15.39 -19.27 10.98
N SER A 232 15.06 -18.43 11.95
CA SER A 232 15.93 -18.15 13.10
C SER A 232 16.09 -19.36 14.05
N GLY A 233 15.27 -20.39 13.90
CA GLY A 233 15.07 -21.36 14.95
C GLY A 233 14.24 -20.77 16.09
N THR A 234 14.07 -21.52 17.18
CA THR A 234 13.40 -21.02 18.39
C THR A 234 14.34 -20.11 19.16
N ILE A 235 13.97 -18.86 19.36
CA ILE A 235 14.78 -17.85 20.08
C ILE A 235 14.19 -17.44 21.42
N ASP A 236 12.86 -17.47 21.56
CA ASP A 236 12.12 -17.14 22.77
C ASP A 236 12.64 -15.89 23.51
N ALA A 237 12.77 -14.81 22.72
CA ALA A 237 13.38 -13.57 23.17
C ALA A 237 12.33 -12.55 23.65
N PRO A 238 12.59 -11.80 24.74
CA PRO A 238 11.63 -10.80 25.22
C PRO A 238 11.49 -9.63 24.27
N ILE A 239 10.29 -9.07 24.20
CA ILE A 239 10.00 -7.75 23.63
C ILE A 239 9.79 -6.80 24.82
N ASN A 240 10.79 -5.98 25.11
CA ASN A 240 10.76 -5.08 26.25
C ASN A 240 10.14 -3.75 25.87
N SER A 241 9.40 -3.13 26.79
CA SER A 241 8.72 -1.84 26.62
C SER A 241 9.67 -0.68 26.37
N LEU A 242 9.25 0.28 25.54
CA LEU A 242 9.92 1.55 25.25
C LEU A 242 11.36 1.42 24.71
N VAL A 243 11.71 0.29 24.13
CA VAL A 243 13.01 0.05 23.50
C VAL A 243 12.87 -0.61 22.14
N SER A 244 13.91 -0.46 21.31
CA SER A 244 14.04 -1.21 20.06
C SER A 244 14.71 -2.56 20.35
N ASN A 245 13.94 -3.64 20.21
CA ASN A 245 14.44 -5.00 20.39
C ASN A 245 14.95 -5.53 19.04
N THR A 246 16.20 -6.00 18.97
CA THR A 246 16.85 -6.39 17.71
C THR A 246 17.19 -7.85 17.67
N TYR A 247 16.88 -8.50 16.55
CA TYR A 247 17.11 -9.93 16.33
C TYR A 247 17.71 -10.14 14.94
N SER A 248 18.90 -10.73 14.89
CA SER A 248 19.65 -10.90 13.63
C SER A 248 19.66 -12.35 13.15
N MET A 249 19.67 -12.53 11.85
CA MET A 249 19.76 -13.83 11.19
C MET A 249 20.63 -13.72 9.94
N SER A 250 21.54 -14.68 9.75
CA SER A 250 22.32 -14.77 8.52
C SER A 250 21.55 -15.55 7.46
N VAL A 251 21.44 -14.97 6.29
CA VAL A 251 20.83 -15.60 5.11
C VAL A 251 21.91 -15.83 4.07
N ALA A 252 22.02 -17.06 3.59
CA ALA A 252 22.88 -17.42 2.46
C ALA A 252 22.05 -17.40 1.18
N LYS A 253 22.63 -16.97 0.06
CA LYS A 253 21.99 -17.12 -1.24
C LYS A 253 22.14 -18.57 -1.75
N PRO A 254 21.22 -19.06 -2.59
CA PRO A 254 21.41 -20.34 -3.28
C PRO A 254 22.59 -20.26 -4.26
N ASP A 255 23.42 -21.30 -4.33
CA ASP A 255 24.67 -21.31 -5.11
C ASP A 255 24.49 -21.02 -6.62
N GLU A 256 23.36 -21.43 -7.19
CA GLU A 256 23.07 -21.28 -8.63
C GLU A 256 22.40 -19.95 -9.00
N PHE A 257 22.20 -19.04 -8.02
CA PHE A 257 21.50 -17.76 -8.21
C PHE A 257 22.37 -16.59 -7.76
N ASP A 258 22.15 -15.43 -8.37
CA ASP A 258 22.87 -14.20 -8.00
C ASP A 258 22.40 -13.62 -6.67
N GLY A 259 21.26 -14.09 -6.17
CA GLY A 259 20.69 -13.63 -4.91
C GLY A 259 20.00 -12.28 -5.01
N VAL A 260 19.68 -11.83 -6.21
CA VAL A 260 18.98 -10.55 -6.44
C VAL A 260 17.49 -10.69 -6.05
N ILE A 261 17.08 -9.89 -5.09
CA ILE A 261 15.74 -9.94 -4.49
C ILE A 261 14.68 -9.44 -5.48
N GLU A 262 13.61 -10.20 -5.61
CA GLU A 262 12.38 -9.77 -6.27
C GLU A 262 11.23 -9.56 -5.28
N TRP A 263 11.23 -10.31 -4.19
CA TRP A 263 10.26 -10.20 -3.11
C TRP A 263 10.80 -10.78 -1.82
N ILE A 264 10.45 -10.18 -0.70
CA ILE A 264 10.69 -10.72 0.63
C ILE A 264 9.34 -10.91 1.33
N ARG A 265 9.21 -11.99 2.08
CA ARG A 265 8.15 -12.19 3.04
C ARG A 265 8.76 -12.65 4.36
N ILE A 266 8.29 -12.10 5.46
CA ILE A 266 8.68 -12.56 6.78
C ILE A 266 7.50 -13.20 7.49
N GLY A 267 7.77 -14.29 8.19
CA GLY A 267 6.88 -14.93 9.16
C GLY A 267 7.33 -14.57 10.56
N LEU A 268 6.36 -14.30 11.45
CA LEU A 268 6.63 -13.87 12.82
C LEU A 268 5.75 -14.66 13.78
N ARG A 269 6.36 -15.18 14.84
CA ARG A 269 5.66 -15.79 15.99
C ARG A 269 5.86 -14.92 17.21
N ILE A 270 4.93 -14.01 17.40
CA ILE A 270 4.93 -13.02 18.48
C ILE A 270 3.79 -13.34 19.44
N SER A 271 4.09 -13.33 20.74
CA SER A 271 3.10 -13.27 21.82
C SER A 271 3.16 -11.89 22.45
N HIS A 272 2.07 -11.12 22.39
CA HIS A 272 1.96 -9.79 22.98
C HIS A 272 0.51 -9.51 23.37
N ALA A 273 0.29 -8.95 24.55
CA ALA A 273 -1.07 -8.69 25.06
C ALA A 273 -1.79 -7.60 24.25
N VAL A 274 -1.03 -6.61 23.73
CA VAL A 274 -1.54 -5.50 22.94
C VAL A 274 -0.69 -5.33 21.68
N PRO A 275 -0.85 -6.19 20.64
CA PRO A 275 0.00 -6.18 19.45
C PRO A 275 -0.01 -4.86 18.68
N SER A 276 -1.04 -4.02 18.85
CA SER A 276 -1.10 -2.69 18.24
C SER A 276 -0.07 -1.70 18.78
N ASN A 277 0.55 -1.99 19.95
CA ASN A 277 1.56 -1.12 20.54
C ASN A 277 2.95 -1.32 19.93
N ILE A 278 3.13 -2.37 19.12
CA ILE A 278 4.42 -2.65 18.49
C ILE A 278 4.47 -2.19 17.04
N GLY A 279 5.63 -1.70 16.62
CA GLY A 279 6.02 -1.51 15.23
C GLY A 279 7.13 -2.47 14.87
N ILE A 280 7.19 -2.90 13.62
CA ILE A 280 8.19 -3.87 13.16
C ILE A 280 8.92 -3.31 11.96
N ARG A 281 10.26 -3.31 12.02
CA ARG A 281 11.15 -2.91 10.93
C ARG A 281 12.06 -4.06 10.53
N LEU A 282 12.42 -4.10 9.26
CA LEU A 282 13.42 -5.02 8.73
C LEU A 282 14.57 -4.22 8.12
N ILE A 283 15.79 -4.65 8.40
CA ILE A 283 17.02 -4.07 7.88
C ILE A 283 17.72 -5.12 7.04
N SER A 284 17.99 -4.81 5.76
CA SER A 284 18.70 -5.68 4.84
C SER A 284 20.21 -5.71 5.14
N PRO A 285 20.94 -6.69 4.59
CA PRO A 285 22.42 -6.71 4.67
C PRO A 285 23.08 -5.45 4.12
N GLY A 286 22.45 -4.78 3.16
CA GLY A 286 22.89 -3.51 2.61
C GLY A 286 22.60 -2.29 3.49
N GLY A 287 21.89 -2.46 4.62
CA GLY A 287 21.52 -1.38 5.55
C GLY A 287 20.22 -0.65 5.20
N THR A 288 19.52 -1.05 4.14
CA THR A 288 18.20 -0.49 3.83
C THR A 288 17.21 -0.90 4.92
N THR A 289 16.44 0.08 5.42
CA THR A 289 15.46 -0.13 6.50
C THR A 289 14.05 0.19 6.01
N HIS A 290 13.12 -0.73 6.23
CA HIS A 290 11.69 -0.53 5.97
C HIS A 290 10.84 -0.96 7.16
N ASN A 291 9.82 -0.16 7.48
CA ASN A 291 8.74 -0.58 8.35
C ASN A 291 7.85 -1.56 7.60
N ILE A 292 7.52 -2.65 8.26
CA ILE A 292 6.72 -3.75 7.73
C ILE A 292 5.41 -3.93 8.52
N MET A 293 5.34 -3.37 9.72
CA MET A 293 4.13 -3.20 10.50
C MET A 293 4.23 -1.87 11.25
N PHE A 294 3.21 -1.03 11.11
CA PHE A 294 3.14 0.24 11.82
C PHE A 294 2.53 0.07 13.21
N PRO A 295 3.04 0.80 14.22
CA PRO A 295 2.38 0.84 15.52
C PRO A 295 1.01 1.51 15.40
N TYR A 296 0.14 1.23 16.36
CA TYR A 296 -1.21 1.78 16.46
C TYR A 296 -2.13 1.43 15.28
N THR A 297 -1.78 0.43 14.51
CA THR A 297 -2.68 -0.12 13.49
C THR A 297 -3.60 -1.16 14.11
N ALA A 298 -4.82 -1.33 13.52
CA ALA A 298 -5.77 -2.33 13.96
C ALA A 298 -5.25 -3.74 13.63
N VAL A 299 -4.46 -4.30 14.52
CA VAL A 299 -4.16 -5.72 14.50
C VAL A 299 -5.37 -6.43 15.08
N THR A 300 -6.05 -7.25 14.28
CA THR A 300 -7.13 -8.09 14.79
C THR A 300 -6.55 -9.00 15.86
N THR A 301 -7.00 -8.78 17.08
CA THR A 301 -6.54 -9.39 18.30
C THR A 301 -6.82 -10.89 18.34
N ASN A 302 -5.98 -11.67 17.72
CA ASN A 302 -5.85 -13.06 18.13
C ASN A 302 -4.36 -13.33 18.38
N PRO A 303 -3.92 -13.27 19.64
CA PRO A 303 -2.55 -13.61 20.01
C PRO A 303 -2.19 -15.06 19.67
N ASP A 304 -3.19 -15.93 19.44
CA ASP A 304 -3.02 -17.33 19.05
C ASP A 304 -2.75 -17.52 17.56
N ARG A 305 -2.76 -16.48 16.74
CA ARG A 305 -2.23 -16.58 15.38
C ARG A 305 -0.72 -16.71 15.46
N SER A 306 -0.30 -17.94 15.44
CA SER A 306 1.09 -18.37 15.63
C SER A 306 2.06 -17.81 14.57
N THR A 307 1.57 -17.20 13.48
CA THR A 307 2.42 -16.70 12.39
C THR A 307 1.74 -15.55 11.67
N PHE A 308 2.38 -14.38 11.66
CA PHE A 308 2.07 -13.30 10.71
C PHE A 308 3.01 -13.45 9.52
N GLU A 309 2.49 -13.34 8.31
CA GLU A 309 3.27 -13.32 7.08
C GLU A 309 3.11 -11.96 6.42
N LEU A 310 4.20 -11.22 6.32
CA LEU A 310 4.22 -9.83 5.83
C LEU A 310 5.10 -9.71 4.59
N GLY A 311 4.52 -9.25 3.47
CA GLY A 311 5.21 -9.05 2.21
C GLY A 311 5.92 -7.70 2.13
N ILE A 312 7.08 -7.64 1.45
CA ILE A 312 7.90 -6.43 1.40
C ILE A 312 8.47 -6.22 0.01
N GLY A 313 8.11 -5.10 -0.63
CA GLY A 313 8.62 -4.70 -1.94
C GLY A 313 9.90 -3.88 -1.89
N GLY A 314 10.16 -3.16 -0.80
CA GLY A 314 11.19 -2.13 -0.71
C GLY A 314 12.65 -2.61 -0.87
N PHE A 315 12.91 -3.91 -0.74
CA PHE A 315 14.24 -4.51 -0.96
C PHE A 315 14.48 -5.01 -2.38
N TYR A 316 13.56 -4.73 -3.31
CA TYR A 316 13.66 -5.17 -4.70
C TYR A 316 15.01 -4.79 -5.32
N GLY A 317 15.67 -5.75 -5.94
CA GLY A 317 16.95 -5.57 -6.61
C GLY A 317 18.19 -5.67 -5.71
N GLU A 318 18.05 -5.63 -4.38
CA GLU A 318 19.18 -5.83 -3.46
C GLU A 318 19.68 -7.29 -3.44
N ASN A 319 20.84 -7.51 -2.87
CA ASN A 319 21.32 -8.86 -2.62
C ASN A 319 20.79 -9.39 -1.29
N VAL A 320 20.33 -10.64 -1.29
CA VAL A 320 19.74 -11.28 -0.13
C VAL A 320 20.77 -11.79 0.87
N GLU A 321 22.02 -12.03 0.40
CA GLU A 321 23.06 -12.65 1.20
C GLU A 321 23.61 -11.73 2.28
N GLY A 322 23.69 -12.22 3.49
CA GLY A 322 24.26 -11.51 4.64
C GLY A 322 23.36 -11.51 5.86
N THR A 323 23.61 -10.55 6.75
CA THR A 323 22.88 -10.43 8.02
C THR A 323 21.66 -9.54 7.85
N TRP A 324 20.48 -10.12 8.08
CA TRP A 324 19.23 -9.43 8.20
C TRP A 324 18.92 -9.13 9.66
N THR A 325 18.38 -7.96 9.94
CA THR A 325 18.02 -7.56 11.31
C THR A 325 16.54 -7.20 11.38
N LEU A 326 15.80 -7.96 12.16
CA LEU A 326 14.44 -7.65 12.58
C LEU A 326 14.50 -6.73 13.79
N VAL A 327 13.75 -5.64 13.78
CA VAL A 327 13.62 -4.71 14.90
C VAL A 327 12.16 -4.63 15.30
N ILE A 328 11.86 -4.89 16.56
CA ILE A 328 10.54 -4.75 17.15
C ILE A 328 10.59 -3.59 18.14
N ASP A 329 9.88 -2.52 17.83
CA ASP A 329 9.76 -1.32 18.66
C ASP A 329 8.46 -1.41 19.48
N GLU A 330 8.57 -1.38 20.80
CA GLU A 330 7.42 -1.26 21.70
C GLU A 330 7.23 0.22 22.08
N TYR A 331 6.04 0.76 21.83
CA TYR A 331 5.76 2.20 21.96
C TYR A 331 5.05 2.59 23.25
N THR A 332 4.62 1.63 24.06
CA THR A 332 3.92 1.89 25.33
C THR A 332 4.53 1.09 26.47
N ASP A 333 4.53 1.68 27.66
CA ASP A 333 4.84 1.00 28.93
C ASP A 333 3.52 0.79 29.67
N ASP A 334 2.80 -0.24 29.29
CA ASP A 334 1.51 -0.62 29.90
C ASP A 334 1.66 -1.80 30.85
N GLY A 335 2.89 -2.23 31.13
CA GLY A 335 3.24 -3.37 31.99
C GLY A 335 2.99 -4.73 31.31
N THR A 336 2.86 -4.74 29.98
CA THR A 336 2.65 -5.97 29.21
C THR A 336 3.81 -6.18 28.25
N ASP A 337 4.84 -6.88 28.70
CA ASP A 337 5.93 -7.33 27.82
C ASP A 337 5.44 -8.47 26.91
N GLY A 338 6.06 -8.55 25.74
CA GLY A 338 5.82 -9.62 24.78
C GLY A 338 7.01 -10.55 24.63
N SER A 339 6.89 -11.52 23.72
CA SER A 339 8.00 -12.37 23.30
C SER A 339 7.97 -12.67 21.81
N LEU A 340 9.14 -12.77 21.20
CA LEU A 340 9.35 -13.30 19.86
C LEU A 340 9.90 -14.73 20.00
N SER A 341 9.08 -15.72 19.60
CA SER A 341 9.48 -17.13 19.69
C SER A 341 10.30 -17.57 18.48
N GLN A 342 10.00 -17.03 17.31
CA GLN A 342 10.65 -17.36 16.03
C GLN A 342 10.34 -16.30 15.00
N TRP A 343 11.24 -16.12 14.04
CA TRP A 343 10.96 -15.46 12.79
C TRP A 343 11.64 -16.17 11.62
N ASP A 344 11.08 -16.04 10.45
CA ASP A 344 11.61 -16.57 9.21
C ASP A 344 11.54 -15.54 8.11
N LEU A 345 12.43 -15.70 7.15
CA LEU A 345 12.50 -14.88 5.94
C LEU A 345 12.40 -15.81 4.73
N ARG A 346 11.38 -15.62 3.92
CA ARG A 346 11.26 -16.22 2.61
C ARG A 346 11.64 -15.20 1.56
N ALA A 347 12.60 -15.57 0.71
CA ALA A 347 13.07 -14.75 -0.38
C ALA A 347 12.72 -15.37 -1.73
N TRP A 348 12.26 -14.54 -2.66
CA TRP A 348 12.19 -14.84 -4.09
C TRP A 348 13.34 -14.11 -4.75
N VAL A 349 14.27 -14.86 -5.30
CA VAL A 349 15.51 -14.33 -5.89
C VAL A 349 15.76 -14.89 -7.28
N ARG A 350 16.50 -14.10 -8.08
CA ARG A 350 17.05 -14.50 -9.37
C ARG A 350 18.56 -14.58 -9.32
#